data_acb2a2fc4b11d1e5fd970346da769803
#
_entry.id   acb2a2fc4b11d1e5fd970346da769803
#
_cell.length_a   1.000
_cell.length_b   1.000
_cell.length_c   1.000
_cell.angle_alpha   90.00
_cell.angle_beta   90.00
_cell.angle_gamma   90.00
#
_symmetry.space_group_name_H-M   'P 1'
#
loop_
_entity.id
_entity.type
_entity.pdbx_description
1 polymer ?
#
loop_
_entity_poly.entity_id
_entity_poly.type
_entity_poly.pdbx_seq_one_letter_code
_entity_poly.pdbx_strand_id
1 'polypeptide(L)' 'MAMKEVRRIKFTGKNLNDVFALPCVDKVVKIINRPQLVLETHMMAVPTLTRTARPGDELVEYDDGLWEIERNES' A
#
# COMPACT_ATOMS: atom_id res chain seq x y z
N MET A 1 -4.38 -22.42 -1.34
CA MET A 1 -5.52 -21.82 -0.64
C MET A 1 -5.54 -20.32 -0.88
N ALA A 2 -6.72 -19.76 -1.06
CA ALA A 2 -6.83 -18.32 -1.24
C ALA A 2 -6.52 -17.60 0.06
N MET A 3 -5.69 -16.56 -0.01
CA MET A 3 -5.43 -15.70 1.12
C MET A 3 -6.68 -14.88 1.45
N LYS A 4 -6.91 -14.67 2.72
CA LYS A 4 -8.08 -13.95 3.19
C LYS A 4 -7.68 -12.52 3.55
N GLU A 5 -8.43 -11.56 3.03
CA GLU A 5 -8.24 -10.16 3.38
C GLU A 5 -8.65 -9.94 4.84
N VAL A 6 -7.76 -9.31 5.63
CA VAL A 6 -8.03 -9.03 7.04
C VAL A 6 -8.13 -7.53 7.31
N ARG A 7 -7.58 -6.68 6.43
CA ARG A 7 -7.63 -5.24 6.60
C ARG A 7 -7.45 -4.56 5.25
N ARG A 8 -8.11 -3.41 5.08
CA ARG A 8 -8.01 -2.61 3.86
C ARG A 8 -8.00 -1.14 4.25
N ILE A 9 -7.03 -0.40 3.71
CA ILE A 9 -6.87 1.03 3.99
C ILE A 9 -6.71 1.76 2.67
N LYS A 10 -7.51 2.80 2.46
CA LYS A 10 -7.37 3.65 1.28
C LYS A 10 -6.34 4.75 1.55
N PHE A 11 -5.40 4.90 0.64
CA PHE A 11 -4.44 5.99 0.69
C PHE A 11 -5.03 7.19 -0.06
N THR A 12 -5.31 8.27 0.68
CA THR A 12 -5.95 9.46 0.10
C THR A 12 -4.95 10.57 -0.23
N GLY A 13 -3.72 10.45 0.23
CA GLY A 13 -2.75 11.52 0.14
C GLY A 13 -2.82 12.49 1.32
N LYS A 14 -3.89 12.43 2.12
CA LYS A 14 -4.07 13.27 3.30
C LYS A 14 -3.97 12.48 4.60
N ASN A 15 -4.01 11.16 4.53
CA ASN A 15 -3.96 10.27 5.69
C ASN A 15 -2.57 9.66 5.88
N LEU A 16 -1.52 10.46 5.65
CA LEU A 16 -0.14 9.97 5.73
C LEU A 16 0.20 9.37 7.09
N ASN A 17 -0.30 9.97 8.17
CA ASN A 17 -0.03 9.44 9.51
C ASN A 17 -0.60 8.04 9.69
N ASP A 18 -1.78 7.79 9.15
CA ASP A 18 -2.44 6.48 9.27
C ASP A 18 -1.69 5.42 8.47
N VAL A 19 -1.33 5.72 7.23
CA VAL A 19 -0.66 4.74 6.37
C VAL A 19 0.81 4.56 6.76
N PHE A 20 1.46 5.61 7.26
CA PHE A 20 2.86 5.53 7.69
C PHE A 20 3.03 4.63 8.92
N ALA A 21 1.96 4.44 9.69
CA ALA A 21 1.98 3.54 10.84
C ALA A 21 1.93 2.07 10.44
N LEU A 22 1.66 1.76 9.18
CA LEU A 22 1.58 0.38 8.72
C LEU A 22 2.98 -0.22 8.57
N PRO A 23 3.15 -1.50 8.92
CA PRO A 23 4.48 -2.14 8.84
C PRO A 23 4.98 -2.32 7.41
N CYS A 24 4.09 -2.30 6.43
CA CYS A 24 4.47 -2.51 5.03
C CYS A 24 5.00 -1.26 4.34
N VAL A 25 4.89 -0.09 4.97
CA VAL A 25 5.33 1.17 4.36
C VAL A 25 6.79 1.41 4.69
N ASP A 26 7.63 1.52 3.66
CA ASP A 26 9.05 1.79 3.79
C ASP A 26 9.29 3.30 3.93
N LYS A 27 8.78 4.07 2.96
CA LYS A 27 8.98 5.52 2.95
C LYS A 27 7.92 6.21 2.11
N VAL A 28 7.87 7.53 2.22
CA VAL A 28 7.02 8.37 1.39
C VAL A 28 7.94 9.22 0.51
N VAL A 29 7.65 9.25 -0.78
CA VAL A 29 8.35 10.11 -1.73
C VAL A 29 7.35 11.07 -2.36
N LYS A 30 7.80 12.24 -2.79
CA LYS A 30 6.96 13.19 -3.51
C LYS A 30 7.43 13.27 -4.95
N ILE A 31 6.52 12.98 -5.86
CA ILE A 31 6.78 13.10 -7.30
C ILE A 31 5.78 14.10 -7.84
N ILE A 32 6.27 15.20 -8.40
CA ILE A 32 5.44 16.29 -8.95
C ILE A 32 4.38 16.74 -7.92
N ASN A 33 4.85 17.01 -6.70
CA ASN A 33 4.01 17.47 -5.57
C ASN A 33 2.94 16.48 -5.11
N ARG A 34 3.03 15.22 -5.52
CA ARG A 34 2.08 14.18 -5.10
C ARG A 34 2.82 13.18 -4.22
N PRO A 35 2.29 12.90 -3.01
CA PRO A 35 2.90 11.90 -2.16
C PRO A 35 2.66 10.50 -2.73
N GLN A 36 3.68 9.66 -2.65
CA GLN A 36 3.58 8.25 -3.02
C GLN A 36 4.21 7.41 -1.92
N LEU A 37 3.56 6.30 -1.59
CA LEU A 37 4.07 5.37 -0.60
C LEU A 37 4.92 4.33 -1.30
N VAL A 38 6.12 4.10 -0.78
CA VAL A 38 6.96 3.00 -1.23
C VAL A 38 6.87 1.89 -0.18
N LEU A 39 6.46 0.71 -0.60
CA LEU A 39 6.24 -0.41 0.31
C LEU A 39 7.47 -1.30 0.38
N GLU A 40 7.60 -2.02 1.49
CA GLU A 40 8.66 -3.01 1.69
C GLU A 40 8.43 -4.19 0.75
N THR A 41 9.43 -4.51 -0.08
CA THR A 41 9.30 -5.58 -1.07
C THR A 41 8.95 -6.93 -0.42
N HIS A 42 9.58 -7.23 0.72
CA HIS A 42 9.35 -8.50 1.40
C HIS A 42 7.96 -8.62 2.03
N MET A 43 7.24 -7.50 2.15
CA MET A 43 5.88 -7.50 2.69
C MET A 43 4.81 -7.56 1.58
N MET A 44 5.22 -7.58 0.31
CA MET A 44 4.30 -7.58 -0.82
C MET A 44 3.93 -9.00 -1.23
N ALA A 45 2.63 -9.24 -1.43
CA ALA A 45 2.15 -10.53 -1.94
C ALA A 45 2.62 -10.77 -3.37
N VAL A 46 2.74 -9.71 -4.17
CA VAL A 46 3.19 -9.79 -5.56
C VAL A 46 4.34 -8.81 -5.76
N PRO A 47 5.58 -9.17 -5.38
CA PRO A 47 6.69 -8.23 -5.38
C PRO A 47 7.22 -7.86 -6.76
N THR A 48 6.83 -8.58 -7.80
CA THR A 48 7.31 -8.32 -9.17
C THR A 48 6.63 -7.12 -9.81
N LEU A 49 5.51 -6.66 -9.26
CA LEU A 49 4.79 -5.51 -9.77
C LEU A 49 5.29 -4.25 -9.09
N THR A 50 4.59 -3.16 -9.28
CA THR A 50 4.94 -1.92 -8.59
C THR A 50 4.70 -2.05 -7.10
N ARG A 51 5.63 -1.49 -6.31
CA ARG A 51 5.47 -1.40 -4.85
C ARG A 51 5.16 0.03 -4.41
N THR A 52 4.72 0.86 -5.33
CA THR A 52 4.44 2.27 -5.06
C THR A 52 2.94 2.51 -5.12
N ALA A 53 2.38 3.02 -4.03
CA ALA A 53 0.96 3.37 -3.96
C ALA A 53 0.80 4.87 -4.16
N ARG A 54 -0.18 5.24 -4.97
CA ARG A 54 -0.53 6.63 -5.25
C ARG A 54 -1.83 6.99 -4.54
N PRO A 55 -2.12 8.28 -4.35
CA PRO A 55 -3.43 8.67 -3.79
C PRO A 55 -4.57 8.08 -4.60
N GLY A 56 -5.52 7.46 -3.91
CA GLY A 56 -6.62 6.74 -4.52
C GLY A 56 -6.46 5.23 -4.51
N ASP A 57 -5.24 4.74 -4.36
CA ASP A 57 -4.99 3.29 -4.27
C ASP A 57 -5.35 2.79 -2.87
N GLU A 58 -5.64 1.50 -2.76
CA GLU A 58 -5.92 0.86 -1.50
C GLU A 58 -4.81 -0.13 -1.13
N LEU A 59 -4.50 -0.20 0.16
CA LEU A 59 -3.55 -1.16 0.71
C LEU A 59 -4.35 -2.27 1.36
N VAL A 60 -4.14 -3.50 0.93
CA VAL A 60 -4.88 -4.66 1.40
C VAL A 60 -3.94 -5.59 2.12
N GLU A 61 -4.27 -5.93 3.37
CA GLU A 61 -3.53 -6.90 4.16
C GLU A 61 -4.23 -8.24 4.12
N TYR A 62 -3.45 -9.30 3.92
CA TYR A 62 -3.94 -10.66 3.93
C TYR A 62 -3.55 -11.38 5.22
N ASP A 63 -4.17 -12.51 5.47
CA ASP A 63 -4.01 -13.27 6.72
C ASP A 63 -2.63 -13.89 6.89
N ASP A 64 -1.82 -13.94 5.83
CA ASP A 64 -0.44 -14.39 5.90
C ASP A 64 0.54 -13.25 6.23
N GLY A 65 0.04 -12.04 6.47
CA GLY A 65 0.86 -10.87 6.78
C GLY A 65 1.37 -10.13 5.57
N LEU A 66 1.04 -10.55 4.37
CA LEU A 66 1.47 -9.89 3.15
C LEU A 66 0.45 -8.83 2.72
N TRP A 67 0.92 -7.89 1.90
CA TRP A 67 0.12 -6.76 1.45
C TRP A 67 0.10 -6.69 -0.07
N GLU A 68 -0.95 -6.06 -0.58
CA GLU A 68 -1.12 -5.82 -2.01
C GLU A 68 -1.65 -4.41 -2.22
N ILE A 69 -1.26 -3.80 -3.33
CA ILE A 69 -1.79 -2.50 -3.74
C ILE A 69 -2.90 -2.75 -4.74
N GLU A 70 -4.10 -2.32 -4.40
CA GLU A 70 -5.25 -2.41 -5.29
C GLU A 70 -5.53 -1.04 -5.86
N ARG A 71 -5.43 -0.91 -7.18
CA ARG A 71 -5.67 0.36 -7.84
C ARG A 71 -7.16 0.56 -8.04
N ASN A 72 -7.62 1.69 -7.57
CA ASN A 72 -9.00 2.07 -7.69
C ASN A 72 -9.10 3.16 -8.74
N GLU A 73 -9.27 2.76 -9.99
CA GLU A 73 -9.46 3.71 -11.07
C GLU A 73 -10.90 4.18 -11.08
N SER A 74 -11.07 5.47 -10.91
CA SER A 74 -12.38 6.09 -11.01
C SER A 74 -12.54 6.74 -12.36
#